data_7fabd552611f6548a22a4cd472ee60ab
#
_entry.id   7fabd552611f6548a22a4cd472ee60ab
#
_cell.length_a   1.000
_cell.length_b   1.000
_cell.length_c   1.000
_cell.angle_alpha   90.00
_cell.angle_beta   90.00
_cell.angle_gamma   90.00
#
_symmetry.space_group_name_H-M   'P 1'
#
loop_
_entity.id
_entity.type
_entity.pdbx_description
1 polymer ?
#
loop_
_entity_poly.entity_id
_entity_poly.type
_entity_poly.pdbx_seq_one_letter_code
_entity_poly.pdbx_strand_id
1 'polypeptide(L)'
;YLRTQLDNRFRSDGIDPNRLFNVLMTSLQVVFINLNQNERPYEIFESLNYKGKSLTQADLVRNYIAMKLPPARQEPVFTELWSPVEEMLLEKRTVGRSRLGELTAFLRHYFAYLSGVLVNEEHVYSRFRDRGEAMSVAEFEEELARIQRFARYYDRLLRPQREPDQQVRQQLQRLSILESATGYPFLLFMVEEWQQGHVSRDELLAGLRLLEAYMVRRFLNRDSTNYLNKMFPALVKDVDTTNFVASLRLALGTKNEPSDVRLRQSAVTVELYRRDIYTRQKLALVFDTINRRLSAGSGAYTVLSDDPTIEHILPQTPTEAWKRHLGETWQQDYGLLHTLGNLTVVTQDWNSQLSNSGYDVKRSESVV
;
A
#
# COMPACT_ATOMS: atom_id res chain seq x y z
N TYR A 1 -25.30 19.67 -6.93
CA TYR A 1 -24.96 18.63 -7.94
C TYR A 1 -26.18 18.23 -8.77
N LEU A 2 -27.24 17.65 -8.19
CA LEU A 2 -28.42 17.17 -8.95
C LEU A 2 -29.06 18.26 -9.79
N ARG A 3 -29.25 19.46 -9.23
CA ARG A 3 -29.83 20.59 -9.95
C ARG A 3 -28.98 20.95 -11.19
N THR A 4 -27.68 21.06 -11.03
CA THR A 4 -26.77 21.37 -12.14
C THR A 4 -26.79 20.29 -13.22
N GLN A 5 -26.84 19.00 -12.83
CA GLN A 5 -26.96 17.90 -13.77
C GLN A 5 -28.30 17.93 -14.53
N LEU A 6 -29.40 18.19 -13.83
CA LEU A 6 -30.71 18.31 -14.45
C LEU A 6 -30.76 19.50 -15.43
N ASP A 7 -30.28 20.68 -15.02
CA ASP A 7 -30.22 21.87 -15.87
C ASP A 7 -29.38 21.61 -17.15
N ASN A 8 -28.26 20.91 -17.01
CA ASN A 8 -27.44 20.52 -18.16
C ASN A 8 -28.19 19.55 -19.10
N ARG A 9 -28.85 18.51 -18.55
CA ARG A 9 -29.63 17.54 -19.32
C ARG A 9 -30.85 18.17 -20.01
N PHE A 10 -31.52 19.09 -19.37
CA PHE A 10 -32.61 19.85 -19.99
C PHE A 10 -32.13 20.64 -21.20
N ARG A 11 -30.91 21.23 -21.13
CA ARG A 11 -30.34 22.04 -22.20
C ARG A 11 -29.70 21.23 -23.32
N SER A 12 -28.95 20.15 -22.97
CA SER A 12 -28.18 19.38 -23.94
C SER A 12 -29.00 18.27 -24.60
N ASP A 13 -29.84 17.57 -23.83
CA ASP A 13 -30.50 16.36 -24.27
C ASP A 13 -31.98 16.61 -24.68
N GLY A 14 -32.46 17.87 -24.57
CA GLY A 14 -33.83 18.25 -24.90
C GLY A 14 -34.91 17.57 -24.05
N ILE A 15 -34.54 17.15 -22.82
CA ILE A 15 -35.50 16.50 -21.90
C ILE A 15 -36.54 17.53 -21.45
N ASP A 16 -37.81 17.22 -21.71
CA ASP A 16 -38.94 18.04 -21.21
C ASP A 16 -39.11 17.87 -19.69
N PRO A 17 -38.96 18.93 -18.89
CA PRO A 17 -39.16 18.89 -17.44
C PRO A 17 -40.49 18.32 -16.99
N ASN A 18 -41.58 18.64 -17.72
CA ASN A 18 -42.93 18.13 -17.39
C ASN A 18 -43.04 16.63 -17.64
N ARG A 19 -42.42 16.14 -18.72
CA ARG A 19 -42.38 14.70 -19.00
C ARG A 19 -41.57 13.97 -17.92
N LEU A 20 -40.43 14.53 -17.52
CA LEU A 20 -39.62 13.93 -16.43
C LEU A 20 -40.43 13.92 -15.11
N PHE A 21 -41.09 15.02 -14.76
CA PHE A 21 -41.97 15.11 -13.58
C PHE A 21 -43.08 14.06 -13.61
N ASN A 22 -43.78 13.92 -14.74
CA ASN A 22 -44.82 12.91 -14.88
C ASN A 22 -44.28 11.47 -14.72
N VAL A 23 -43.14 11.17 -15.32
CA VAL A 23 -42.52 9.83 -15.15
C VAL A 23 -42.15 9.60 -13.68
N LEU A 24 -41.59 10.60 -13.00
CA LEU A 24 -41.27 10.48 -11.57
C LEU A 24 -42.51 10.20 -10.72
N MET A 25 -43.60 10.89 -11.01
CA MET A 25 -44.84 10.79 -10.23
C MET A 25 -45.70 9.58 -10.54
N THR A 26 -45.64 9.06 -11.77
CA THR A 26 -46.54 7.98 -12.20
C THR A 26 -45.87 6.64 -12.44
N SER A 27 -44.56 6.63 -12.73
CA SER A 27 -43.85 5.41 -13.13
C SER A 27 -42.85 4.90 -12.09
N LEU A 28 -42.49 5.73 -11.11
CA LEU A 28 -41.65 5.30 -10.00
C LEU A 28 -42.54 4.81 -8.84
N GLN A 29 -42.20 3.62 -8.34
CA GLN A 29 -42.80 3.06 -7.14
C GLN A 29 -41.79 3.11 -6.00
N VAL A 30 -42.21 3.62 -4.86
CA VAL A 30 -41.42 3.67 -3.65
C VAL A 30 -42.01 2.72 -2.62
N VAL A 31 -41.20 1.86 -2.07
CA VAL A 31 -41.58 1.03 -0.92
C VAL A 31 -41.31 1.84 0.35
N PHE A 32 -42.36 2.14 1.08
CA PHE A 32 -42.27 2.82 2.37
C PHE A 32 -42.38 1.77 3.49
N ILE A 33 -41.34 1.67 4.30
CA ILE A 33 -41.26 0.71 5.41
C ILE A 33 -41.26 1.50 6.73
N ASN A 34 -42.32 1.35 7.51
CA ASN A 34 -42.36 1.87 8.88
C ASN A 34 -41.67 0.88 9.81
N LEU A 35 -40.72 1.35 10.59
CA LEU A 35 -40.01 0.56 11.56
C LEU A 35 -40.55 0.84 12.96
N ASN A 36 -40.68 -0.20 13.76
CA ASN A 36 -40.98 -0.10 15.17
C ASN A 36 -39.70 0.25 15.95
N GLN A 37 -39.86 0.76 17.18
CA GLN A 37 -38.72 1.17 18.02
C GLN A 37 -37.69 0.08 18.31
N ASN A 38 -38.08 -1.18 18.19
CA ASN A 38 -37.23 -2.35 18.42
C ASN A 38 -36.60 -2.96 17.14
N GLU A 39 -36.97 -2.46 15.96
CA GLU A 39 -36.44 -2.93 14.70
C GLU A 39 -35.16 -2.18 14.35
N ARG A 40 -34.18 -2.93 13.81
CA ARG A 40 -32.89 -2.37 13.41
C ARG A 40 -32.91 -1.94 11.94
N PRO A 41 -32.99 -0.63 11.65
CA PRO A 41 -33.15 -0.12 10.28
C PRO A 41 -32.09 -0.62 9.30
N TYR A 42 -30.86 -0.79 9.79
CA TYR A 42 -29.70 -1.21 8.99
C TYR A 42 -29.82 -2.70 8.55
N GLU A 43 -30.35 -3.59 9.39
CA GLU A 43 -30.53 -5.02 9.03
C GLU A 43 -31.59 -5.16 7.92
N ILE A 44 -32.62 -4.33 7.98
CA ILE A 44 -33.67 -4.30 6.95
C ILE A 44 -33.10 -3.69 5.65
N PHE A 45 -32.33 -2.60 5.76
CA PHE A 45 -31.67 -1.97 4.62
C PHE A 45 -30.67 -2.92 3.94
N GLU A 46 -29.86 -3.63 4.72
CA GLU A 46 -28.95 -4.67 4.21
C GLU A 46 -29.71 -5.80 3.49
N SER A 47 -30.75 -6.31 4.12
CA SER A 47 -31.58 -7.38 3.56
C SER A 47 -32.22 -7.00 2.24
N LEU A 48 -32.72 -5.76 2.11
CA LEU A 48 -33.34 -5.24 0.89
C LEU A 48 -32.31 -5.05 -0.24
N ASN A 49 -31.10 -4.59 0.10
CA ASN A 49 -30.03 -4.37 -0.88
C ASN A 49 -29.30 -5.65 -1.30
N TYR A 50 -29.42 -6.74 -0.54
CA TYR A 50 -28.82 -8.04 -0.89
C TYR A 50 -29.32 -8.59 -2.23
N LYS A 51 -30.54 -8.22 -2.67
CA LYS A 51 -31.12 -8.61 -3.96
C LYS A 51 -30.72 -7.72 -5.14
N GLY A 52 -30.05 -6.60 -4.89
CA GLY A 52 -29.60 -5.62 -5.90
C GLY A 52 -28.10 -5.69 -6.15
N LYS A 53 -27.51 -4.55 -6.59
CA LYS A 53 -26.05 -4.39 -6.62
C LYS A 53 -25.56 -4.34 -5.18
N SER A 54 -24.72 -5.31 -4.79
CA SER A 54 -24.16 -5.38 -3.44
C SER A 54 -23.45 -4.06 -3.08
N LEU A 55 -23.80 -3.51 -1.93
CA LEU A 55 -23.10 -2.36 -1.35
C LEU A 55 -21.67 -2.75 -0.97
N THR A 56 -20.75 -1.84 -1.14
CA THR A 56 -19.40 -2.00 -0.63
C THR A 56 -19.40 -1.87 0.90
N GLN A 57 -18.37 -2.36 1.56
CA GLN A 57 -18.20 -2.18 3.01
C GLN A 57 -18.17 -0.69 3.39
N ALA A 58 -17.59 0.15 2.54
CA ALA A 58 -17.57 1.60 2.72
C ALA A 58 -18.98 2.23 2.63
N ASP A 59 -19.83 1.77 1.71
CA ASP A 59 -21.21 2.23 1.60
C ASP A 59 -22.02 1.88 2.87
N LEU A 60 -21.83 0.67 3.39
CA LEU A 60 -22.46 0.21 4.63
C LEU A 60 -22.02 1.05 5.84
N VAL A 61 -20.73 1.37 5.94
CA VAL A 61 -20.19 2.26 6.98
C VAL A 61 -20.81 3.65 6.88
N ARG A 62 -20.88 4.23 5.69
CA ARG A 62 -21.51 5.54 5.46
C ARG A 62 -22.96 5.56 5.94
N ASN A 63 -23.72 4.54 5.58
CA ASN A 63 -25.13 4.42 5.99
C ASN A 63 -25.26 4.32 7.52
N TYR A 64 -24.40 3.54 8.16
CA TYR A 64 -24.41 3.43 9.62
C TYR A 64 -24.11 4.76 10.30
N ILE A 65 -23.17 5.55 9.79
CA ILE A 65 -22.87 6.91 10.33
C ILE A 65 -24.13 7.78 10.28
N ALA A 66 -24.82 7.80 9.13
CA ALA A 66 -26.06 8.57 8.99
C ALA A 66 -27.14 8.13 9.99
N MET A 67 -27.25 6.85 10.28
CA MET A 67 -28.27 6.30 11.17
C MET A 67 -27.94 6.46 12.65
N LYS A 68 -26.66 6.41 13.01
CA LYS A 68 -26.18 6.57 14.41
C LYS A 68 -26.33 8.00 14.90
N LEU A 69 -26.22 8.98 14.00
CA LEU A 69 -26.25 10.40 14.34
C LEU A 69 -27.69 10.94 14.40
N PRO A 70 -28.06 11.76 15.40
CA PRO A 70 -29.33 12.47 15.38
C PRO A 70 -29.39 13.43 14.19
N PRO A 71 -30.60 13.74 13.66
CA PRO A 71 -30.74 14.53 12.42
C PRO A 71 -29.98 15.85 12.42
N ALA A 72 -29.96 16.57 13.54
CA ALA A 72 -29.26 17.84 13.69
C ALA A 72 -27.72 17.73 13.59
N ARG A 73 -27.17 16.53 13.79
CA ARG A 73 -25.71 16.27 13.74
C ARG A 73 -25.26 15.64 12.41
N GLN A 74 -26.17 15.12 11.61
CA GLN A 74 -25.81 14.39 10.39
C GLN A 74 -25.05 15.30 9.42
N GLU A 75 -25.61 16.42 8.99
CA GLU A 75 -25.00 17.31 8.01
C GLU A 75 -23.64 17.87 8.46
N PRO A 76 -23.49 18.44 9.68
CA PRO A 76 -22.19 18.89 10.17
C PRO A 76 -21.13 17.79 10.20
N VAL A 77 -21.44 16.64 10.77
CA VAL A 77 -20.48 15.52 10.89
C VAL A 77 -20.09 14.96 9.53
N PHE A 78 -21.05 14.82 8.61
CA PHE A 78 -20.72 14.39 7.25
C PHE A 78 -19.81 15.39 6.55
N THR A 79 -20.14 16.69 6.61
CA THR A 79 -19.37 17.73 5.92
C THR A 79 -17.96 17.88 6.51
N GLU A 80 -17.85 17.88 7.83
CA GLU A 80 -16.59 18.20 8.51
C GLU A 80 -15.67 16.98 8.69
N LEU A 81 -16.24 15.80 8.96
CA LEU A 81 -15.45 14.63 9.36
C LEU A 81 -15.44 13.52 8.31
N TRP A 82 -16.61 13.14 7.73
CA TRP A 82 -16.67 11.94 6.90
C TRP A 82 -16.44 12.19 5.42
N SER A 83 -17.07 13.20 4.81
CA SER A 83 -16.89 13.50 3.39
C SER A 83 -15.43 13.74 3.00
N PRO A 84 -14.59 14.42 3.82
CA PRO A 84 -13.18 14.54 3.53
C PRO A 84 -12.44 13.18 3.49
N VAL A 85 -12.86 12.20 4.29
CA VAL A 85 -12.30 10.85 4.26
C VAL A 85 -12.66 10.12 2.96
N GLU A 86 -13.94 10.22 2.56
CA GLU A 86 -14.40 9.63 1.31
C GLU A 86 -13.70 10.25 0.09
N GLU A 87 -13.62 11.57 0.03
CA GLU A 87 -12.95 12.28 -1.07
C GLU A 87 -11.47 11.92 -1.18
N MET A 88 -10.79 11.76 -0.05
CA MET A 88 -9.38 11.41 0.02
C MET A 88 -9.10 9.97 -0.45
N LEU A 89 -10.02 9.02 -0.16
CA LEU A 89 -9.82 7.58 -0.33
C LEU A 89 -10.78 6.95 -1.35
N LEU A 90 -11.42 7.73 -2.20
CA LEU A 90 -12.33 7.24 -3.25
C LEU A 90 -11.59 6.59 -4.42
N GLU A 91 -10.35 6.94 -4.68
CA GLU A 91 -9.60 6.42 -5.81
C GLU A 91 -9.38 4.90 -5.67
N LYS A 92 -9.66 4.17 -6.74
CA LYS A 92 -9.34 2.75 -6.83
C LYS A 92 -7.86 2.59 -7.13
N ARG A 93 -7.14 1.88 -6.27
CA ARG A 93 -5.74 1.53 -6.46
C ARG A 93 -5.60 0.04 -6.65
N THR A 94 -4.66 -0.36 -7.53
CA THR A 94 -4.20 -1.73 -7.61
C THR A 94 -3.02 -1.90 -6.65
N VAL A 95 -3.17 -2.77 -5.65
CA VAL A 95 -2.08 -3.17 -4.76
C VAL A 95 -1.76 -4.62 -5.06
N GLY A 96 -0.59 -4.88 -5.62
CA GLY A 96 -0.24 -6.19 -6.10
C GLY A 96 -1.22 -6.67 -7.18
N ARG A 97 -1.87 -7.81 -6.95
CA ARG A 97 -2.87 -8.40 -7.86
C ARG A 97 -4.31 -8.02 -7.54
N SER A 98 -4.57 -7.33 -6.44
CA SER A 98 -5.91 -7.01 -5.95
C SER A 98 -6.27 -5.55 -6.24
N ARG A 99 -7.50 -5.33 -6.74
CA ARG A 99 -8.12 -4.01 -6.78
C ARG A 99 -8.93 -3.84 -5.51
N LEU A 100 -8.43 -3.05 -4.57
CA LEU A 100 -9.13 -2.71 -3.34
C LEU A 100 -9.78 -1.31 -3.47
N GLY A 101 -10.97 -1.14 -2.91
CA GLY A 101 -11.49 0.19 -2.59
C GLY A 101 -10.61 0.78 -1.49
N GLU A 102 -10.05 1.98 -1.71
CA GLU A 102 -9.07 2.54 -0.77
C GLU A 102 -9.66 2.78 0.61
N LEU A 103 -10.93 3.23 0.69
CA LEU A 103 -11.62 3.47 1.95
C LEU A 103 -11.85 2.17 2.76
N THR A 104 -12.28 1.10 2.10
CA THR A 104 -12.43 -0.21 2.76
C THR A 104 -11.09 -0.75 3.23
N ALA A 105 -10.04 -0.64 2.41
CA ALA A 105 -8.69 -1.05 2.77
C ALA A 105 -8.13 -0.24 3.94
N PHE A 106 -8.37 1.07 3.96
CA PHE A 106 -7.99 1.94 5.07
C PHE A 106 -8.66 1.50 6.39
N LEU A 107 -9.99 1.35 6.40
CA LEU A 107 -10.71 0.94 7.61
C LEU A 107 -10.25 -0.44 8.10
N ARG A 108 -9.98 -1.36 7.17
CA ARG A 108 -9.42 -2.68 7.50
C ARG A 108 -8.06 -2.57 8.21
N HIS A 109 -7.17 -1.72 7.74
CA HIS A 109 -5.85 -1.50 8.34
C HIS A 109 -5.94 -0.70 9.65
N TYR A 110 -6.86 0.25 9.74
CA TYR A 110 -7.14 0.98 10.96
C TYR A 110 -7.62 0.05 12.08
N PHE A 111 -8.56 -0.85 11.79
CA PHE A 111 -8.99 -1.86 12.78
C PHE A 111 -7.90 -2.88 13.10
N ALA A 112 -7.04 -3.19 12.16
CA ALA A 112 -5.88 -4.04 12.42
C ALA A 112 -4.87 -3.36 13.36
N TYR A 113 -4.65 -2.05 13.20
CA TYR A 113 -3.88 -1.24 14.14
C TYR A 113 -4.48 -1.28 15.55
N LEU A 114 -5.79 -1.07 15.69
CA LEU A 114 -6.47 -1.06 16.98
C LEU A 114 -6.48 -2.42 17.70
N SER A 115 -6.64 -3.50 16.95
CA SER A 115 -6.83 -4.85 17.53
C SER A 115 -5.56 -5.70 17.59
N GLY A 116 -4.56 -5.38 16.77
CA GLY A 116 -3.39 -6.22 16.54
C GLY A 116 -3.66 -7.43 15.64
N VAL A 117 -4.81 -7.49 14.98
CA VAL A 117 -5.20 -8.59 14.09
C VAL A 117 -5.83 -8.06 12.82
N LEU A 118 -5.41 -8.58 11.67
CA LEU A 118 -5.99 -8.19 10.39
C LEU A 118 -7.43 -8.69 10.26
N VAL A 119 -8.36 -7.76 10.07
CA VAL A 119 -9.78 -8.04 9.85
C VAL A 119 -9.99 -8.51 8.40
N ASN A 120 -10.86 -9.48 8.16
CA ASN A 120 -11.31 -9.79 6.80
C ASN A 120 -12.08 -8.61 6.22
N GLU A 121 -11.92 -8.41 4.90
CA GLU A 121 -12.57 -7.29 4.21
C GLU A 121 -14.09 -7.30 4.40
N GLU A 122 -14.71 -8.46 4.33
CA GLU A 122 -16.15 -8.68 4.50
C GLU A 122 -16.67 -8.32 5.91
N HIS A 123 -15.77 -8.19 6.89
CA HIS A 123 -16.12 -7.86 8.29
C HIS A 123 -15.77 -6.43 8.70
N VAL A 124 -15.33 -5.58 7.77
CA VAL A 124 -14.97 -4.19 8.08
C VAL A 124 -16.18 -3.44 8.63
N TYR A 125 -17.33 -3.55 7.96
CA TYR A 125 -18.55 -2.91 8.41
C TYR A 125 -19.03 -3.42 9.77
N SER A 126 -19.08 -4.73 9.99
CA SER A 126 -19.51 -5.29 11.28
C SER A 126 -18.62 -4.81 12.41
N ARG A 127 -17.30 -4.72 12.20
CA ARG A 127 -16.37 -4.16 13.19
C ARG A 127 -16.61 -2.67 13.47
N PHE A 128 -16.88 -1.89 12.43
CA PHE A 128 -17.20 -0.48 12.57
C PHE A 128 -18.49 -0.29 13.39
N ARG A 129 -19.54 -1.02 13.02
CA ARG A 129 -20.82 -1.00 13.68
C ARG A 129 -20.72 -1.38 15.17
N ASP A 130 -20.15 -2.56 15.45
CA ASP A 130 -20.04 -3.08 16.82
C ASP A 130 -19.29 -2.11 17.73
N ARG A 131 -18.26 -1.44 17.18
CA ARG A 131 -17.53 -0.39 17.90
C ARG A 131 -18.39 0.85 18.12
N GLY A 132 -19.11 1.31 17.10
CA GLY A 132 -19.98 2.47 17.17
C GLY A 132 -21.21 2.26 18.08
N GLU A 133 -21.76 1.05 18.13
CA GLU A 133 -22.91 0.72 19.01
C GLU A 133 -22.57 0.92 20.50
N ALA A 134 -21.34 0.61 20.90
CA ALA A 134 -20.86 0.77 22.26
C ALA A 134 -20.60 2.25 22.67
N MET A 135 -20.67 3.19 21.75
CA MET A 135 -20.33 4.60 21.95
C MET A 135 -21.58 5.47 22.09
N SER A 136 -21.51 6.48 22.93
CA SER A 136 -22.42 7.64 22.88
C SER A 136 -22.23 8.43 21.58
N VAL A 137 -23.12 9.36 21.28
CA VAL A 137 -22.99 10.21 20.06
C VAL A 137 -21.70 11.04 20.10
N ALA A 138 -21.34 11.60 21.25
CA ALA A 138 -20.12 12.41 21.40
C ALA A 138 -18.85 11.57 21.18
N GLU A 139 -18.75 10.40 21.80
CA GLU A 139 -17.63 9.46 21.61
C GLU A 139 -17.54 8.97 20.17
N PHE A 140 -18.68 8.79 19.51
CA PHE A 140 -18.72 8.41 18.10
C PHE A 140 -18.19 9.52 17.16
N GLU A 141 -18.53 10.78 17.44
CA GLU A 141 -17.96 11.93 16.72
C GLU A 141 -16.44 12.05 16.95
N GLU A 142 -15.96 11.83 18.15
CA GLU A 142 -14.52 11.77 18.44
C GLU A 142 -13.83 10.64 17.69
N GLU A 143 -14.46 9.47 17.60
CA GLU A 143 -13.94 8.34 16.81
C GLU A 143 -13.90 8.68 15.31
N LEU A 144 -14.91 9.36 14.76
CA LEU A 144 -14.89 9.83 13.38
C LEU A 144 -13.79 10.86 13.12
N ALA A 145 -13.56 11.78 14.06
CA ALA A 145 -12.45 12.73 13.98
C ALA A 145 -11.09 12.00 14.03
N ARG A 146 -10.97 10.96 14.85
CA ARG A 146 -9.79 10.09 14.87
C ARG A 146 -9.61 9.35 13.54
N ILE A 147 -10.66 8.77 12.98
CA ILE A 147 -10.64 8.11 11.68
C ILE A 147 -10.19 9.09 10.60
N GLN A 148 -10.70 10.33 10.58
CA GLN A 148 -10.26 11.35 9.63
C GLN A 148 -8.76 11.66 9.77
N ARG A 149 -8.23 11.75 10.98
CA ARG A 149 -6.81 11.95 11.23
C ARG A 149 -5.98 10.79 10.66
N PHE A 150 -6.38 9.55 10.93
CA PHE A 150 -5.72 8.35 10.42
C PHE A 150 -5.86 8.21 8.88
N ALA A 151 -6.96 8.66 8.30
CA ALA A 151 -7.12 8.71 6.84
C ALA A 151 -6.07 9.61 6.17
N ARG A 152 -5.72 10.75 6.80
CA ARG A 152 -4.62 11.62 6.32
C ARG A 152 -3.27 10.93 6.37
N TYR A 153 -3.00 10.14 7.42
CA TYR A 153 -1.78 9.33 7.49
C TYR A 153 -1.78 8.27 6.39
N TYR A 154 -2.89 7.56 6.24
CA TYR A 154 -3.04 6.52 5.24
C TYR A 154 -2.88 7.05 3.81
N ASP A 155 -3.41 8.23 3.51
CA ASP A 155 -3.23 8.90 2.22
C ASP A 155 -1.74 9.15 1.92
N ARG A 156 -0.95 9.58 2.92
CA ARG A 156 0.50 9.74 2.75
C ARG A 156 1.24 8.42 2.58
N LEU A 157 0.75 7.33 3.16
CA LEU A 157 1.31 5.99 2.92
C LEU A 157 1.00 5.50 1.50
N LEU A 158 -0.20 5.79 0.99
CA LEU A 158 -0.58 5.47 -0.39
C LEU A 158 0.12 6.36 -1.42
N ARG A 159 0.30 7.64 -1.08
CA ARG A 159 0.81 8.71 -1.95
C ARG A 159 1.96 9.44 -1.23
N PRO A 160 3.14 8.79 -1.11
CA PRO A 160 4.27 9.35 -0.36
C PRO A 160 4.68 10.76 -0.77
N GLN A 161 4.41 11.14 -2.03
CA GLN A 161 4.64 12.51 -2.54
C GLN A 161 3.87 13.59 -1.78
N ARG A 162 2.82 13.23 -1.04
CA ARG A 162 2.02 14.15 -0.21
C ARG A 162 2.60 14.33 1.20
N GLU A 163 3.62 13.57 1.57
CA GLU A 163 4.31 13.73 2.86
C GLU A 163 5.18 15.00 2.81
N PRO A 164 4.98 15.99 3.72
CA PRO A 164 5.72 17.24 3.70
C PRO A 164 7.20 17.07 4.07
N ASP A 165 7.51 16.17 5.02
CA ASP A 165 8.90 15.92 5.39
C ASP A 165 9.64 15.17 4.29
N GLN A 166 10.69 15.78 3.75
CA GLN A 166 11.43 15.25 2.61
C GLN A 166 12.06 13.87 2.88
N GLN A 167 12.65 13.67 4.07
CA GLN A 167 13.33 12.41 4.38
C GLN A 167 12.33 11.30 4.68
N VAL A 168 11.24 11.62 5.39
CA VAL A 168 10.14 10.68 5.62
C VAL A 168 9.50 10.29 4.28
N ARG A 169 9.23 11.26 3.40
CA ARG A 169 8.71 11.03 2.05
C ARG A 169 9.59 10.07 1.25
N GLN A 170 10.91 10.32 1.20
CA GLN A 170 11.85 9.44 0.50
C GLN A 170 11.81 8.01 1.06
N GLN A 171 11.76 7.87 2.38
CA GLN A 171 11.72 6.56 3.02
C GLN A 171 10.40 5.83 2.77
N LEU A 172 9.26 6.53 2.77
CA LEU A 172 7.96 5.97 2.41
C LEU A 172 7.90 5.55 0.93
N GLN A 173 8.51 6.33 0.02
CA GLN A 173 8.64 5.95 -1.40
C GLN A 173 9.41 4.63 -1.56
N ARG A 174 10.51 4.46 -0.84
CA ARG A 174 11.29 3.21 -0.84
C ARG A 174 10.49 2.03 -0.32
N LEU A 175 9.77 2.21 0.78
CA LEU A 175 8.88 1.18 1.32
C LEU A 175 7.72 0.84 0.37
N SER A 176 7.19 1.82 -0.36
CA SER A 176 6.12 1.56 -1.34
C SER A 176 6.56 0.66 -2.50
N ILE A 177 7.84 0.75 -2.93
CA ILE A 177 8.43 -0.16 -3.92
C ILE A 177 8.44 -1.61 -3.43
N LEU A 178 8.62 -1.82 -2.13
CA LEU A 178 8.60 -3.15 -1.51
C LEU A 178 7.19 -3.74 -1.36
N GLU A 179 6.15 -3.04 -1.86
CA GLU A 179 4.75 -3.44 -1.75
C GLU A 179 4.32 -3.72 -0.30
N SER A 180 4.70 -2.83 0.60
CA SER A 180 4.55 -2.99 2.05
C SER A 180 3.12 -2.74 2.57
N ALA A 181 2.07 -2.91 1.74
CA ALA A 181 0.68 -2.72 2.17
C ALA A 181 0.30 -3.57 3.40
N THR A 182 0.92 -4.74 3.55
CA THR A 182 0.78 -5.55 4.76
C THR A 182 1.30 -4.86 6.01
N GLY A 183 2.24 -3.92 5.86
CA GLY A 183 2.82 -3.12 6.94
C GLY A 183 2.01 -1.89 7.34
N TYR A 184 0.95 -1.54 6.61
CA TYR A 184 0.19 -0.31 6.88
C TYR A 184 -0.37 -0.20 8.31
N PRO A 185 -0.89 -1.27 8.94
CA PRO A 185 -1.31 -1.17 10.35
C PRO A 185 -0.19 -0.70 11.28
N PHE A 186 1.03 -1.20 11.09
CA PHE A 186 2.18 -0.81 11.88
C PHE A 186 2.73 0.57 11.47
N LEU A 187 2.71 0.92 10.19
CA LEU A 187 3.08 2.25 9.72
C LEU A 187 2.12 3.33 10.25
N LEU A 188 0.82 3.04 10.36
CA LEU A 188 -0.16 3.93 11.00
C LEU A 188 0.19 4.16 12.48
N PHE A 189 0.59 3.12 13.20
CA PHE A 189 1.08 3.23 14.58
C PHE A 189 2.31 4.14 14.65
N MET A 190 3.33 3.90 13.83
CA MET A 190 4.56 4.70 13.82
C MET A 190 4.28 6.19 13.56
N VAL A 191 3.40 6.49 12.60
CA VAL A 191 3.05 7.86 12.25
C VAL A 191 2.24 8.51 13.38
N GLU A 192 1.29 7.80 13.99
CA GLU A 192 0.51 8.33 15.13
C GLU A 192 1.45 8.66 16.30
N GLU A 193 2.33 7.75 16.69
CA GLU A 193 3.26 7.97 17.81
C GLU A 193 4.21 9.15 17.55
N TRP A 194 4.64 9.33 16.29
CA TRP A 194 5.40 10.50 15.89
C TRP A 194 4.58 11.80 15.98
N GLN A 195 3.35 11.81 15.49
CA GLN A 195 2.49 13.00 15.51
C GLN A 195 2.04 13.38 16.92
N GLN A 196 1.96 12.41 17.83
CA GLN A 196 1.69 12.63 19.26
C GLN A 196 2.94 13.06 20.05
N GLY A 197 4.13 13.01 19.43
CA GLY A 197 5.40 13.38 20.05
C GLY A 197 6.00 12.30 20.98
N HIS A 198 5.43 11.07 20.97
CA HIS A 198 5.98 9.95 21.75
C HIS A 198 7.22 9.35 21.07
N VAL A 199 7.32 9.47 19.76
CA VAL A 199 8.47 9.08 18.93
C VAL A 199 8.99 10.31 18.22
N SER A 200 10.28 10.56 18.31
CA SER A 200 10.93 11.66 17.58
C SER A 200 10.99 11.37 16.07
N ARG A 201 11.19 12.42 15.29
CA ARG A 201 11.40 12.32 13.84
C ARG A 201 12.54 11.38 13.45
N ASP A 202 13.65 11.45 14.18
CA ASP A 202 14.83 10.64 13.88
C ASP A 202 14.61 9.17 14.24
N GLU A 203 13.87 8.89 15.30
CA GLU A 203 13.43 7.53 15.65
C GLU A 203 12.45 6.97 14.61
N LEU A 204 11.50 7.78 14.12
CA LEU A 204 10.63 7.38 13.02
C LEU A 204 11.44 6.96 11.80
N LEU A 205 12.39 7.80 11.36
CA LEU A 205 13.27 7.52 10.23
C LEU A 205 14.11 6.25 10.45
N ALA A 206 14.64 6.06 11.65
CA ALA A 206 15.37 4.83 12.00
C ALA A 206 14.45 3.60 11.95
N GLY A 207 13.24 3.69 12.45
CA GLY A 207 12.23 2.63 12.38
C GLY A 207 11.83 2.28 10.96
N LEU A 208 11.57 3.28 10.10
CA LEU A 208 11.26 3.07 8.68
C LEU A 208 12.41 2.35 7.95
N ARG A 209 13.67 2.70 8.26
CA ARG A 209 14.86 2.01 7.71
C ARG A 209 14.97 0.58 8.21
N LEU A 210 14.62 0.29 9.46
CA LEU A 210 14.57 -1.07 9.99
C LEU A 210 13.54 -1.92 9.24
N LEU A 211 12.34 -1.36 8.99
CA LEU A 211 11.31 -2.04 8.19
C LEU A 211 11.77 -2.28 6.75
N GLU A 212 12.40 -1.30 6.12
CA GLU A 212 12.97 -1.47 4.78
C GLU A 212 14.00 -2.61 4.77
N ALA A 213 14.96 -2.60 5.70
CA ALA A 213 15.98 -3.64 5.81
C ALA A 213 15.35 -5.02 6.00
N TYR A 214 14.36 -5.14 6.88
CA TYR A 214 13.61 -6.37 7.11
C TYR A 214 12.93 -6.88 5.81
N MET A 215 12.24 -6.01 5.09
CA MET A 215 11.54 -6.36 3.85
C MET A 215 12.52 -6.73 2.72
N VAL A 216 13.63 -5.99 2.58
CA VAL A 216 14.68 -6.30 1.59
C VAL A 216 15.32 -7.65 1.87
N ARG A 217 15.67 -7.95 3.13
CA ARG A 217 16.22 -9.26 3.53
C ARG A 217 15.28 -10.39 3.14
N ARG A 218 13.99 -10.26 3.41
CA ARG A 218 12.98 -11.26 3.05
C ARG A 218 12.81 -11.40 1.54
N PHE A 219 12.84 -10.28 0.79
CA PHE A 219 12.82 -10.31 -0.67
C PHE A 219 14.02 -11.07 -1.25
N LEU A 220 15.23 -10.78 -0.79
CA LEU A 220 16.45 -11.44 -1.25
C LEU A 220 16.49 -12.94 -0.90
N ASN A 221 15.79 -13.35 0.15
CA ASN A 221 15.64 -14.77 0.52
C ASN A 221 14.41 -15.44 -0.12
N ARG A 222 13.59 -14.70 -0.89
CA ARG A 222 12.30 -15.17 -1.44
C ARG A 222 11.35 -15.73 -0.37
N ASP A 223 11.37 -15.15 0.81
CA ASP A 223 10.48 -15.54 1.88
C ASP A 223 9.01 -15.19 1.53
N SER A 224 8.08 -16.07 1.95
CA SER A 224 6.65 -15.84 1.76
C SER A 224 6.19 -14.57 2.47
N THR A 225 5.32 -13.79 1.80
CA THR A 225 4.70 -12.58 2.36
C THR A 225 3.43 -12.85 3.17
N ASN A 226 2.87 -14.07 3.10
CA ASN A 226 1.62 -14.43 3.79
C ASN A 226 1.69 -14.21 5.31
N TYR A 227 2.85 -14.48 5.89
CA TYR A 227 3.11 -14.27 7.32
C TYR A 227 3.00 -12.80 7.74
N LEU A 228 3.34 -11.87 6.86
CA LEU A 228 3.40 -10.43 7.15
C LEU A 228 2.03 -9.86 7.51
N ASN A 229 0.96 -10.39 6.93
CA ASN A 229 -0.42 -9.98 7.22
C ASN A 229 -0.84 -10.20 8.69
N LYS A 230 -0.20 -11.17 9.36
CA LYS A 230 -0.42 -11.45 10.78
C LYS A 230 0.61 -10.73 11.66
N MET A 231 1.84 -10.66 11.17
CA MET A 231 2.97 -10.13 11.92
C MET A 231 2.87 -8.63 12.16
N PHE A 232 2.63 -7.83 11.12
CA PHE A 232 2.62 -6.37 11.27
C PHE A 232 1.50 -5.82 12.18
N PRO A 233 0.25 -6.30 12.12
CA PRO A 233 -0.73 -5.89 13.11
C PRO A 233 -0.33 -6.24 14.55
N ALA A 234 0.22 -7.44 14.76
CA ALA A 234 0.64 -7.89 16.10
C ALA A 234 1.84 -7.08 16.61
N LEU A 235 2.72 -6.62 15.72
CA LEU A 235 3.93 -5.85 16.06
C LEU A 235 3.62 -4.55 16.81
N VAL A 236 2.44 -3.96 16.62
CA VAL A 236 1.97 -2.78 17.37
C VAL A 236 2.03 -2.97 18.89
N LYS A 237 1.78 -4.20 19.37
CA LYS A 237 1.79 -4.54 20.79
C LYS A 237 3.17 -4.92 21.34
N ASP A 238 4.10 -5.23 20.43
CA ASP A 238 5.43 -5.72 20.78
C ASP A 238 6.47 -4.57 20.90
N VAL A 239 6.10 -3.35 20.48
CA VAL A 239 7.02 -2.21 20.42
C VAL A 239 6.72 -1.21 21.53
N ASP A 240 7.77 -0.88 22.30
CA ASP A 240 7.74 0.15 23.34
C ASP A 240 8.18 1.50 22.77
N THR A 241 7.31 2.49 22.84
CA THR A 241 7.58 3.85 22.32
C THR A 241 8.62 4.61 23.13
N THR A 242 8.82 4.27 24.42
CA THR A 242 9.86 4.92 25.24
C THR A 242 11.28 4.50 24.84
N ASN A 243 11.42 3.36 24.15
CA ASN A 243 12.70 2.89 23.59
C ASN A 243 12.45 2.32 22.18
N PHE A 244 11.83 3.16 21.34
CA PHE A 244 11.21 2.76 20.09
C PHE A 244 12.13 1.97 19.17
N VAL A 245 13.31 2.50 18.83
CA VAL A 245 14.21 1.89 17.84
C VAL A 245 14.77 0.56 18.32
N ALA A 246 15.14 0.46 19.60
CA ALA A 246 15.70 -0.76 20.15
C ALA A 246 14.64 -1.85 20.32
N SER A 247 13.44 -1.50 20.80
CA SER A 247 12.33 -2.44 20.93
C SER A 247 11.85 -2.95 19.58
N LEU A 248 11.75 -2.07 18.56
CA LEU A 248 11.41 -2.47 17.20
C LEU A 248 12.45 -3.43 16.61
N ARG A 249 13.74 -3.13 16.76
CA ARG A 249 14.82 -4.03 16.30
C ARG A 249 14.72 -5.41 16.95
N LEU A 250 14.51 -5.45 18.27
CA LEU A 250 14.34 -6.70 19.00
C LEU A 250 13.11 -7.46 18.50
N ALA A 251 11.97 -6.79 18.38
CA ALA A 251 10.73 -7.38 17.94
C ALA A 251 10.86 -7.97 16.52
N LEU A 252 11.44 -7.25 15.56
CA LEU A 252 11.69 -7.75 14.20
C LEU A 252 12.62 -8.98 14.20
N GLY A 253 13.67 -8.97 15.01
CA GLY A 253 14.59 -10.10 15.16
C GLY A 253 13.90 -11.40 15.62
N THR A 254 12.80 -11.32 16.38
CA THR A 254 11.99 -12.48 16.77
C THR A 254 10.99 -12.92 15.70
N LYS A 255 10.80 -12.16 14.62
CA LYS A 255 9.78 -12.38 13.59
C LYS A 255 10.36 -12.97 12.28
N ASN A 256 11.17 -13.99 12.38
CA ASN A 256 11.80 -14.67 11.23
C ASN A 256 12.61 -13.72 10.33
N GLU A 257 13.34 -12.78 10.93
CA GLU A 257 14.28 -11.95 10.18
C GLU A 257 15.41 -12.84 9.62
N PRO A 258 15.69 -12.79 8.30
CA PRO A 258 16.80 -13.55 7.74
C PRO A 258 18.14 -13.09 8.31
N SER A 259 18.92 -14.04 8.82
CA SER A 259 20.27 -13.76 9.35
C SER A 259 21.24 -13.32 8.23
N ASP A 260 22.33 -12.67 8.60
CA ASP A 260 23.38 -12.26 7.65
C ASP A 260 24.00 -13.46 6.92
N VAL A 261 24.14 -14.60 7.60
CA VAL A 261 24.62 -15.84 6.99
C VAL A 261 23.68 -16.31 5.89
N ARG A 262 22.39 -16.39 6.19
CA ARG A 262 21.35 -16.76 5.21
C ARG A 262 21.28 -15.77 4.06
N LEU A 263 21.37 -14.47 4.34
CA LEU A 263 21.37 -13.44 3.32
C LEU A 263 22.55 -13.58 2.34
N ARG A 264 23.76 -13.81 2.85
CA ARG A 264 24.95 -14.04 2.01
C ARG A 264 24.80 -15.28 1.12
N GLN A 265 24.27 -16.37 1.67
CA GLN A 265 23.98 -17.58 0.89
C GLN A 265 22.95 -17.30 -0.21
N SER A 266 21.85 -16.66 0.13
CA SER A 266 20.78 -16.34 -0.82
C SER A 266 21.24 -15.40 -1.94
N ALA A 267 22.09 -14.43 -1.63
CA ALA A 267 22.63 -13.49 -2.63
C ALA A 267 23.35 -14.18 -3.80
N VAL A 268 23.95 -15.34 -3.55
CA VAL A 268 24.71 -16.09 -4.57
C VAL A 268 23.95 -17.29 -5.15
N THR A 269 22.84 -17.73 -4.52
CA THR A 269 22.16 -18.96 -4.96
C THR A 269 20.71 -18.73 -5.39
N VAL A 270 20.06 -17.65 -4.91
CA VAL A 270 18.65 -17.44 -5.16
C VAL A 270 18.43 -16.71 -6.48
N GLU A 271 17.62 -17.31 -7.34
CA GLU A 271 17.17 -16.67 -8.58
C GLU A 271 16.20 -15.54 -8.26
N LEU A 272 16.64 -14.29 -8.34
CA LEU A 272 15.88 -13.10 -7.98
C LEU A 272 15.13 -12.49 -9.16
N TYR A 273 15.71 -12.56 -10.36
CA TYR A 273 15.13 -11.92 -11.53
C TYR A 273 13.80 -12.55 -11.96
N ARG A 274 12.83 -11.70 -12.24
CA ARG A 274 11.58 -12.04 -12.91
C ARG A 274 11.20 -10.92 -13.87
N ARG A 275 10.46 -11.25 -14.95
CA ARG A 275 10.07 -10.28 -15.98
C ARG A 275 8.97 -9.30 -15.52
N ASP A 276 8.35 -9.52 -14.36
CA ASP A 276 7.35 -8.62 -13.82
C ASP A 276 7.95 -7.32 -13.31
N ILE A 277 7.19 -6.23 -13.42
CA ILE A 277 7.63 -4.88 -13.06
C ILE A 277 7.96 -4.76 -11.57
N TYR A 278 7.21 -5.43 -10.70
CA TYR A 278 7.38 -5.33 -9.25
C TYR A 278 8.71 -5.90 -8.78
N THR A 279 9.11 -7.06 -9.31
CA THR A 279 10.41 -7.66 -9.02
C THR A 279 11.55 -6.78 -9.52
N ARG A 280 11.42 -6.20 -10.74
CA ARG A 280 12.45 -5.30 -11.30
C ARG A 280 12.61 -4.03 -10.46
N GLN A 281 11.53 -3.42 -10.00
CA GLN A 281 11.60 -2.24 -9.13
C GLN A 281 12.27 -2.55 -7.79
N LYS A 282 11.99 -3.72 -7.19
CA LYS A 282 12.68 -4.16 -5.95
C LYS A 282 14.16 -4.40 -6.17
N LEU A 283 14.55 -5.02 -7.27
CA LEU A 283 15.96 -5.17 -7.64
C LEU A 283 16.64 -3.82 -7.86
N ALA A 284 16.00 -2.91 -8.58
CA ALA A 284 16.52 -1.55 -8.78
C ALA A 284 16.74 -0.82 -7.44
N LEU A 285 15.81 -0.97 -6.49
CA LEU A 285 15.96 -0.44 -5.12
C LEU A 285 17.18 -1.01 -4.40
N VAL A 286 17.42 -2.32 -4.52
CA VAL A 286 18.59 -2.99 -3.93
C VAL A 286 19.87 -2.45 -4.55
N PHE A 287 19.95 -2.38 -5.88
CA PHE A 287 21.12 -1.87 -6.58
C PHE A 287 21.36 -0.38 -6.32
N ASP A 288 20.31 0.44 -6.25
CA ASP A 288 20.44 1.85 -5.84
C ASP A 288 21.06 1.97 -4.44
N THR A 289 20.62 1.12 -3.51
CA THR A 289 21.18 1.12 -2.15
C THR A 289 22.65 0.72 -2.12
N ILE A 290 23.03 -0.28 -2.89
CA ILE A 290 24.42 -0.72 -3.04
C ILE A 290 25.25 0.41 -3.69
N ASN A 291 24.76 0.97 -4.79
CA ASN A 291 25.42 2.06 -5.51
C ASN A 291 25.66 3.27 -4.61
N ARG A 292 24.64 3.75 -3.89
CA ARG A 292 24.77 4.84 -2.92
C ARG A 292 25.85 4.56 -1.87
N ARG A 293 25.92 3.32 -1.40
CA ARG A 293 26.93 2.93 -0.40
C ARG A 293 28.34 2.91 -0.99
N LEU A 294 28.52 2.36 -2.18
CA LEU A 294 29.82 2.29 -2.85
C LEU A 294 30.32 3.64 -3.30
N SER A 295 29.40 4.52 -3.70
CA SER A 295 29.69 5.87 -4.22
C SER A 295 29.67 6.95 -3.15
N ALA A 296 29.54 6.60 -1.87
CA ALA A 296 29.51 7.56 -0.78
C ALA A 296 30.77 8.42 -0.77
N GLY A 297 30.61 9.74 -0.98
CA GLY A 297 31.70 10.71 -1.04
C GLY A 297 32.22 11.02 -2.45
N SER A 298 31.77 10.35 -3.52
CA SER A 298 32.23 10.58 -4.91
C SER A 298 31.33 11.45 -5.76
N GLY A 299 30.22 11.98 -5.22
CA GLY A 299 29.25 12.76 -6.01
C GLY A 299 28.43 11.93 -6.98
N ALA A 300 28.21 10.68 -6.67
CA ALA A 300 27.74 9.66 -7.58
C ALA A 300 26.28 9.76 -8.01
N TYR A 301 26.06 9.18 -9.14
CA TYR A 301 24.85 8.93 -9.88
C TYR A 301 23.76 8.23 -9.06
N THR A 302 22.52 8.66 -9.22
CA THR A 302 21.34 8.04 -8.57
C THR A 302 20.63 7.15 -9.56
N VAL A 303 20.73 5.84 -9.38
CA VAL A 303 20.20 4.82 -10.31
C VAL A 303 18.69 4.92 -10.52
N LEU A 304 17.91 5.28 -9.49
CA LEU A 304 16.43 5.36 -9.59
C LEU A 304 15.91 6.60 -10.32
N SER A 305 16.78 7.54 -10.76
CA SER A 305 16.33 8.79 -11.38
C SER A 305 15.89 8.66 -12.84
N ASP A 306 16.39 7.64 -13.58
CA ASP A 306 16.27 7.54 -15.04
C ASP A 306 15.60 6.24 -15.52
N ASP A 307 14.57 5.76 -14.83
CA ASP A 307 13.85 4.51 -15.19
C ASP A 307 14.78 3.32 -15.44
N PRO A 308 15.48 2.85 -14.41
CA PRO A 308 16.52 1.85 -14.54
C PRO A 308 15.97 0.49 -15.01
N THR A 309 16.69 -0.17 -15.89
CA THR A 309 16.42 -1.55 -16.30
C THR A 309 17.42 -2.51 -15.66
N ILE A 310 16.98 -3.76 -15.47
CA ILE A 310 17.86 -4.81 -14.98
C ILE A 310 18.52 -5.51 -16.16
N GLU A 311 19.84 -5.45 -16.19
CA GLU A 311 20.68 -6.09 -17.19
C GLU A 311 21.35 -7.35 -16.60
N HIS A 312 21.50 -8.38 -17.46
CA HIS A 312 22.24 -9.59 -17.14
C HIS A 312 23.67 -9.48 -17.67
N ILE A 313 24.65 -9.60 -16.79
CA ILE A 313 26.07 -9.61 -17.19
C ILE A 313 26.31 -10.80 -18.13
N LEU A 314 26.05 -12.02 -17.67
CA LEU A 314 25.92 -13.20 -18.55
C LEU A 314 24.54 -13.15 -19.20
N PRO A 315 24.43 -13.00 -20.51
CA PRO A 315 23.14 -12.77 -21.18
C PRO A 315 22.21 -13.98 -21.09
N GLN A 316 20.89 -13.72 -21.10
CA GLN A 316 19.88 -14.79 -21.06
C GLN A 316 19.96 -15.74 -22.25
N THR A 317 20.52 -15.29 -23.38
CA THR A 317 20.80 -16.12 -24.56
C THR A 317 22.29 -15.96 -24.92
N PRO A 318 23.18 -16.89 -24.50
CA PRO A 318 24.60 -16.76 -24.74
C PRO A 318 24.94 -16.95 -26.21
N THR A 319 25.78 -16.06 -26.71
CA THR A 319 26.38 -16.22 -28.03
C THR A 319 27.48 -17.29 -28.00
N GLU A 320 27.92 -17.74 -29.19
CA GLU A 320 29.06 -18.69 -29.28
C GLU A 320 30.35 -18.09 -28.68
N ALA A 321 30.50 -16.76 -28.68
CA ALA A 321 31.61 -16.09 -28.04
C ALA A 321 31.54 -16.26 -26.50
N TRP A 322 30.36 -16.13 -25.90
CA TRP A 322 30.15 -16.38 -24.48
C TRP A 322 30.42 -17.83 -24.09
N LYS A 323 29.91 -18.80 -24.87
CA LYS A 323 30.13 -20.23 -24.61
C LYS A 323 31.64 -20.59 -24.65
N ARG A 324 32.37 -20.04 -25.63
CA ARG A 324 33.82 -20.20 -25.71
C ARG A 324 34.56 -19.55 -24.55
N HIS A 325 34.14 -18.38 -24.11
CA HIS A 325 34.73 -17.65 -22.97
C HIS A 325 34.56 -18.43 -21.66
N LEU A 326 33.40 -19.02 -21.44
CA LEU A 326 33.07 -19.79 -20.23
C LEU A 326 33.62 -21.22 -20.28
N GLY A 327 33.95 -21.74 -21.45
CA GLY A 327 34.46 -23.11 -21.62
C GLY A 327 33.40 -24.20 -21.63
N GLU A 328 33.82 -25.46 -21.45
CA GLU A 328 32.95 -26.65 -21.58
C GLU A 328 31.85 -26.71 -20.52
N THR A 329 32.07 -26.07 -19.37
CA THR A 329 31.16 -26.11 -18.22
C THR A 329 30.14 -24.94 -18.22
N TRP A 330 30.03 -24.15 -19.30
CA TRP A 330 29.20 -22.97 -19.41
C TRP A 330 27.74 -23.18 -18.96
N GLN A 331 27.22 -24.39 -19.14
CA GLN A 331 25.87 -24.76 -18.71
C GLN A 331 25.69 -24.73 -17.18
N GLN A 332 26.74 -24.98 -16.41
CA GLN A 332 26.70 -24.91 -14.94
C GLN A 332 26.62 -23.47 -14.47
N ASP A 333 27.32 -22.56 -15.15
CA ASP A 333 27.30 -21.13 -14.86
C ASP A 333 25.90 -20.53 -15.13
N TYR A 334 25.12 -21.17 -16.01
CA TYR A 334 23.72 -20.77 -16.28
C TYR A 334 22.80 -20.95 -15.07
N GLY A 335 23.13 -21.76 -14.10
CA GLY A 335 22.44 -21.83 -12.81
C GLY A 335 22.51 -20.53 -12.01
N LEU A 336 23.48 -19.66 -12.33
CA LEU A 336 23.66 -18.35 -11.68
C LEU A 336 22.97 -17.18 -12.44
N LEU A 337 22.36 -17.46 -13.59
CA LEU A 337 21.85 -16.45 -14.52
C LEU A 337 20.98 -15.37 -13.88
N HIS A 338 20.08 -15.78 -12.97
CA HIS A 338 19.11 -14.93 -12.33
C HIS A 338 19.46 -14.56 -10.89
N THR A 339 20.69 -14.89 -10.43
CA THR A 339 21.16 -14.51 -9.10
C THR A 339 21.63 -13.06 -9.05
N LEU A 340 21.72 -12.47 -7.86
CA LEU A 340 22.11 -11.08 -7.68
C LEU A 340 23.49 -10.77 -8.31
N GLY A 341 24.43 -11.70 -8.25
CA GLY A 341 25.79 -11.52 -8.77
C GLY A 341 25.90 -11.40 -10.28
N ASN A 342 24.89 -11.87 -11.03
CA ASN A 342 24.83 -11.74 -12.50
C ASN A 342 23.94 -10.59 -12.97
N LEU A 343 23.40 -9.77 -12.06
CA LEU A 343 22.50 -8.70 -12.39
C LEU A 343 23.17 -7.34 -12.11
N THR A 344 22.82 -6.35 -12.92
CA THR A 344 23.19 -4.96 -12.71
C THR A 344 22.05 -4.04 -13.17
N VAL A 345 22.15 -2.75 -12.90
CA VAL A 345 21.20 -1.75 -13.40
C VAL A 345 21.85 -0.83 -14.40
N VAL A 346 21.12 -0.57 -15.47
CA VAL A 346 21.53 0.30 -16.58
C VAL A 346 20.34 1.12 -17.06
N THR A 347 20.59 2.19 -17.81
CA THR A 347 19.53 2.89 -18.53
C THR A 347 18.95 2.02 -19.65
N GLN A 348 17.75 2.33 -20.12
CA GLN A 348 17.13 1.59 -21.24
C GLN A 348 17.99 1.66 -22.50
N ASP A 349 18.61 2.81 -22.79
CA ASP A 349 19.46 3.00 -23.96
C ASP A 349 20.72 2.12 -23.88
N TRP A 350 21.36 2.07 -22.73
CA TRP A 350 22.53 1.21 -22.52
C TRP A 350 22.16 -0.27 -22.58
N ASN A 351 21.06 -0.65 -22.00
CA ASN A 351 20.58 -2.04 -22.09
C ASN A 351 20.40 -2.48 -23.54
N SER A 352 19.84 -1.60 -24.38
CA SER A 352 19.65 -1.87 -25.80
C SER A 352 20.97 -1.97 -26.56
N GLN A 353 21.98 -1.16 -26.22
CA GLN A 353 23.30 -1.17 -26.84
C GLN A 353 24.12 -2.40 -26.40
N LEU A 354 24.08 -2.74 -25.13
CA LEU A 354 24.85 -3.85 -24.58
C LEU A 354 24.32 -5.21 -25.03
N SER A 355 23.02 -5.39 -25.07
CA SER A 355 22.36 -6.61 -25.53
C SER A 355 23.11 -7.91 -25.13
N ASN A 356 23.40 -8.79 -26.09
CA ASN A 356 24.16 -10.03 -25.87
C ASN A 356 25.67 -9.88 -26.10
N SER A 357 26.23 -8.65 -26.03
CA SER A 357 27.66 -8.38 -26.22
C SER A 357 28.52 -9.16 -25.25
N GLY A 358 29.76 -9.43 -25.66
CA GLY A 358 30.75 -10.11 -24.82
C GLY A 358 31.11 -9.33 -23.56
N TYR A 359 31.66 -10.02 -22.57
CA TYR A 359 32.01 -9.45 -21.28
C TYR A 359 32.94 -8.24 -21.37
N ASP A 360 33.94 -8.31 -22.25
CA ASP A 360 34.89 -7.22 -22.43
C ASP A 360 34.24 -5.93 -22.93
N VAL A 361 33.24 -6.05 -23.81
CA VAL A 361 32.45 -4.90 -24.29
C VAL A 361 31.62 -4.33 -23.15
N LYS A 362 30.90 -5.17 -22.41
CA LYS A 362 30.10 -4.74 -21.27
C LYS A 362 30.95 -4.04 -20.20
N ARG A 363 32.17 -4.53 -19.97
CA ARG A 363 33.08 -3.96 -19.00
C ARG A 363 33.73 -2.67 -19.48
N SER A 364 34.11 -2.57 -20.77
CA SER A 364 34.80 -1.39 -21.33
C SER A 364 33.89 -0.16 -21.41
N GLU A 365 32.58 -0.36 -21.49
CA GLU A 365 31.59 0.71 -21.54
C GLU A 365 31.21 1.25 -20.14
N SER A 366 31.98 0.91 -19.12
CA SER A 366 31.83 1.37 -17.74
C SER A 366 30.49 0.98 -17.06
N VAL A 367 29.92 -0.15 -17.46
CA VAL A 367 28.60 -0.60 -17.03
C VAL A 367 28.69 -1.66 -15.93
N VAL A 368 29.83 -2.28 -15.75
CA VAL A 368 30.05 -3.36 -14.75
C VAL A 368 31.21 -3.00 -13.82
#